data_3f3f3d5ae6c060df0f79caf58b3bf55d
#
_entry.id   3f3f3d5ae6c060df0f79caf58b3bf55d
#
_cell.length_a   1.000
_cell.length_b   1.000
_cell.length_c   1.000
_cell.angle_alpha   90.00
_cell.angle_beta   90.00
_cell.angle_gamma   90.00
#
_symmetry.space_group_name_H-M   'P 1'
#
loop_
_entity.id
_entity.type
_entity.pdbx_description
1 polymer ?
#
loop_
_entity_poly.entity_id
_entity_poly.type
_entity_poly.pdbx_seq_one_letter_code
_entity_poly.pdbx_strand_id
1 'polypeptide(L)'
;MTGANQDVEVELLNGLPSVGAGILRGLVPTRRGGPDGTLPDRRVMVTGLKQDADRLAAYSRVCGFTVRDTVPATWLHVLTFPLQVHLMASRDFPLALAGLVHISNEMRLHRPVGVGEELTLTSSSADLRAHRSGTQVDLLGEARVGDEVVWTGRSTYLARGRKPSGAEAPDGGVQDRYENAGEASETATKIGGEPSALWRLPGNLGREYAAVSGDVNPIHLSAVTAKLLGFPRTIAHGMWSHARALAALDGRLPEAYTATVEFRKPILLPATVGFSAAVEGGRHTFRVTNKDGSKIHLIGSVA
;
A
#
# COMPACT_ATOMS: atom_id res chain seq x y z
N MET A 1 3.25 35.14 -16.39
CA MET A 1 2.45 34.80 -15.21
C MET A 1 3.25 33.80 -14.39
N THR A 2 3.95 34.30 -13.40
CA THR A 2 4.84 33.54 -12.51
C THR A 2 3.95 32.74 -11.55
N GLY A 3 3.87 31.42 -11.78
CA GLY A 3 3.27 30.51 -10.81
C GLY A 3 4.09 30.55 -9.53
N ALA A 4 3.48 31.01 -8.44
CA ALA A 4 4.05 30.95 -7.11
C ALA A 4 4.35 29.49 -6.79
N ASN A 5 5.62 29.16 -6.68
CA ASN A 5 6.10 27.94 -6.06
C ASN A 5 5.74 28.09 -4.57
N GLN A 6 4.57 27.59 -4.16
CA GLN A 6 4.25 27.53 -2.74
C GLN A 6 5.25 26.52 -2.15
N ASP A 7 6.16 27.01 -1.32
CA ASP A 7 7.08 26.14 -0.56
C ASP A 7 6.22 25.22 0.31
N VAL A 8 6.11 23.96 -0.11
CA VAL A 8 5.39 22.92 0.67
C VAL A 8 6.11 22.77 2.01
N GLU A 9 5.40 22.93 3.10
CA GLU A 9 5.95 22.76 4.46
C GLU A 9 6.58 21.37 4.59
N VAL A 10 7.82 21.30 5.08
CA VAL A 10 8.53 20.04 5.32
C VAL A 10 8.63 19.79 6.81
N GLU A 11 7.94 18.77 7.29
CA GLU A 11 8.04 18.25 8.65
C GLU A 11 9.17 17.20 8.72
N LEU A 12 10.34 17.61 9.21
CA LEU A 12 11.49 16.73 9.37
C LEU A 12 11.40 15.94 10.67
N LEU A 13 11.47 14.63 10.60
CA LEU A 13 11.46 13.72 11.75
C LEU A 13 12.87 13.17 12.01
N ASN A 14 13.22 12.96 13.29
CA ASN A 14 14.52 12.41 13.71
C ASN A 14 14.66 10.89 13.45
N GLY A 15 13.62 10.24 12.90
CA GLY A 15 13.58 8.81 12.57
C GLY A 15 12.17 8.34 12.26
N LEU A 16 12.01 7.07 11.90
CA LEU A 16 10.71 6.51 11.57
C LEU A 16 9.76 6.55 12.78
N PRO A 17 8.56 7.15 12.64
CA PRO A 17 7.58 7.20 13.72
C PRO A 17 7.01 5.81 14.02
N SER A 18 6.56 5.61 15.27
CA SER A 18 5.91 4.36 15.66
C SER A 18 4.52 4.23 15.01
N VAL A 19 4.32 3.21 14.19
CA VAL A 19 3.02 2.88 13.58
C VAL A 19 1.99 2.56 14.65
N GLY A 20 2.35 1.78 15.69
CA GLY A 20 1.45 1.44 16.79
C GLY A 20 0.94 2.67 17.55
N ALA A 21 1.83 3.62 17.86
CA ALA A 21 1.44 4.87 18.49
C ALA A 21 0.56 5.74 17.58
N GLY A 22 0.80 5.71 16.26
CA GLY A 22 -0.03 6.38 15.27
C GLY A 22 -1.43 5.78 15.22
N ILE A 23 -1.55 4.46 15.16
CA ILE A 23 -2.84 3.74 15.18
C ILE A 23 -3.61 4.06 16.46
N LEU A 24 -2.97 3.99 17.64
CA LEU A 24 -3.62 4.31 18.92
C LEU A 24 -4.14 5.76 18.94
N ARG A 25 -3.35 6.73 18.48
CA ARG A 25 -3.80 8.12 18.31
C ARG A 25 -4.99 8.21 17.35
N GLY A 26 -4.94 7.45 16.26
CA GLY A 26 -5.98 7.38 15.24
C GLY A 26 -7.30 6.79 15.74
N LEU A 27 -7.30 6.00 16.81
CA LEU A 27 -8.51 5.43 17.42
C LEU A 27 -9.24 6.41 18.35
N VAL A 28 -8.58 7.48 18.81
CA VAL A 28 -9.22 8.47 19.70
C VAL A 28 -10.19 9.30 18.85
N PRO A 29 -11.50 9.36 19.22
CA PRO A 29 -12.47 10.20 18.54
C PRO A 29 -12.14 11.68 18.80
N THR A 30 -11.46 12.31 17.86
CA THR A 30 -11.20 13.75 17.89
C THR A 30 -11.91 14.41 16.71
N ARG A 31 -12.29 15.69 16.87
CA ARG A 31 -12.76 16.49 15.73
C ARG A 31 -11.59 16.62 14.77
N ARG A 32 -11.68 16.01 13.58
CA ARG A 32 -10.63 15.91 12.59
C ARG A 32 -10.93 16.79 11.40
N GLY A 33 -9.86 17.27 10.78
CA GLY A 33 -9.88 18.09 9.59
C GLY A 33 -9.54 19.54 9.87
N GLY A 34 -8.85 20.16 8.92
CA GLY A 34 -8.70 21.60 8.86
C GLY A 34 -10.08 22.29 8.74
N PRO A 35 -10.14 23.63 8.79
CA PRO A 35 -11.37 24.40 8.79
C PRO A 35 -12.34 24.01 7.65
N ASP A 36 -11.80 23.59 6.51
CA ASP A 36 -12.54 23.30 5.28
C ASP A 36 -12.55 21.82 4.87
N GLY A 37 -12.08 20.88 5.74
CA GLY A 37 -11.98 19.46 5.43
C GLY A 37 -10.93 19.13 4.37
N THR A 38 -9.96 20.02 4.16
CA THR A 38 -8.85 19.87 3.21
C THR A 38 -7.76 18.94 3.76
N LEU A 39 -6.93 18.41 2.86
CA LEU A 39 -5.74 17.65 3.24
C LEU A 39 -4.65 18.57 3.80
N PRO A 40 -3.79 18.06 4.73
CA PRO A 40 -2.59 18.78 5.14
C PRO A 40 -1.67 19.06 3.94
N ASP A 41 -1.28 20.32 3.77
CA ASP A 41 -0.34 20.74 2.74
C ASP A 41 1.09 20.72 3.31
N ARG A 42 1.55 19.52 3.66
CA ARG A 42 2.92 19.29 4.13
C ARG A 42 3.47 17.96 3.67
N ARG A 43 4.77 17.88 3.65
CA ARG A 43 5.55 16.67 3.39
C ARG A 43 6.27 16.25 4.67
N VAL A 44 6.04 15.02 5.12
CA VAL A 44 6.79 14.42 6.23
C VAL A 44 8.05 13.76 5.67
N MET A 45 9.21 13.98 6.31
CA MET A 45 10.50 13.53 5.82
C MET A 45 11.35 12.90 6.94
N VAL A 46 12.09 11.85 6.58
CA VAL A 46 13.18 11.26 7.34
C VAL A 46 14.40 11.18 6.44
N THR A 47 15.54 11.66 6.90
CA THR A 47 16.82 11.60 6.17
C THR A 47 17.78 10.63 6.86
N GLY A 48 18.77 10.15 6.13
CA GLY A 48 19.83 9.33 6.70
C GLY A 48 19.37 7.96 7.22
N LEU A 49 18.31 7.40 6.65
CA LEU A 49 17.80 6.11 7.10
C LEU A 49 18.68 4.97 6.60
N LYS A 50 19.35 4.31 7.53
CA LYS A 50 20.04 3.04 7.26
C LYS A 50 19.05 1.88 7.30
N GLN A 51 19.16 1.00 6.35
CA GLN A 51 18.28 -0.15 6.25
C GLN A 51 18.71 -1.26 7.22
N ASP A 52 17.74 -1.84 7.91
CA ASP A 52 17.95 -2.99 8.80
C ASP A 52 17.95 -4.28 7.97
N ALA A 53 19.13 -4.85 7.74
CA ALA A 53 19.33 -6.04 6.92
C ALA A 53 18.65 -7.29 7.52
N ASP A 54 18.63 -7.43 8.84
CA ASP A 54 18.00 -8.57 9.51
C ASP A 54 16.48 -8.51 9.38
N ARG A 55 15.90 -7.33 9.56
CA ARG A 55 14.47 -7.09 9.34
C ARG A 55 14.08 -7.28 7.87
N LEU A 56 14.92 -6.83 6.92
CA LEU A 56 14.72 -7.05 5.49
C LEU A 56 14.76 -8.55 5.15
N ALA A 57 15.72 -9.30 5.68
CA ALA A 57 15.81 -10.75 5.47
C ALA A 57 14.59 -11.49 6.06
N ALA A 58 14.10 -11.06 7.22
CA ALA A 58 12.86 -11.59 7.81
C ALA A 58 11.64 -11.24 6.95
N TYR A 59 11.54 -9.99 6.45
CA TYR A 59 10.50 -9.55 5.53
C TYR A 59 10.50 -10.37 4.24
N SER A 60 11.67 -10.57 3.64
CA SER A 60 11.83 -11.35 2.41
C SER A 60 11.32 -12.78 2.62
N ARG A 61 11.65 -13.44 3.75
CA ARG A 61 11.13 -14.77 4.09
C ARG A 61 9.61 -14.82 4.22
N VAL A 62 9.02 -13.87 4.96
CA VAL A 62 7.56 -13.82 5.18
C VAL A 62 6.81 -13.57 3.87
N CYS A 63 7.37 -12.79 2.95
CA CYS A 63 6.79 -12.48 1.65
C CYS A 63 7.18 -13.48 0.55
N GLY A 64 8.22 -14.29 0.77
CA GLY A 64 8.71 -15.29 -0.18
C GLY A 64 9.61 -14.74 -1.27
N PHE A 65 10.29 -13.61 -1.02
CA PHE A 65 11.37 -13.12 -1.88
C PHE A 65 12.67 -13.90 -1.65
N THR A 66 13.46 -14.02 -2.69
CA THR A 66 14.86 -14.43 -2.58
C THR A 66 15.65 -13.29 -1.92
N VAL A 67 16.46 -13.62 -0.91
CA VAL A 67 17.35 -12.64 -0.28
C VAL A 67 18.47 -12.29 -1.27
N ARG A 68 18.66 -10.99 -1.51
CA ARG A 68 19.62 -10.42 -2.47
C ARG A 68 20.28 -9.18 -1.88
N ASP A 69 21.28 -8.64 -2.56
CA ASP A 69 21.94 -7.37 -2.22
C ASP A 69 21.06 -6.15 -2.55
N THR A 70 19.95 -6.36 -3.28
CA THR A 70 18.95 -5.34 -3.61
C THR A 70 17.63 -5.61 -2.90
N VAL A 71 16.89 -4.54 -2.60
CA VAL A 71 15.64 -4.64 -1.84
C VAL A 71 14.43 -4.72 -2.76
N PRO A 72 13.37 -5.46 -2.38
CA PRO A 72 12.10 -5.43 -3.11
C PRO A 72 11.45 -4.03 -3.07
N ALA A 73 10.78 -3.61 -4.16
CA ALA A 73 10.06 -2.33 -4.17
C ALA A 73 9.02 -2.20 -3.04
N THR A 74 8.41 -3.32 -2.64
CA THR A 74 7.47 -3.38 -1.52
C THR A 74 8.13 -3.17 -0.14
N TRP A 75 9.43 -3.39 -0.02
CA TRP A 75 10.19 -3.02 1.18
C TRP A 75 10.29 -1.51 1.35
N LEU A 76 10.51 -0.78 0.25
CA LEU A 76 10.54 0.69 0.27
C LEU A 76 9.17 1.26 0.69
N HIS A 77 8.06 0.62 0.28
CA HIS A 77 6.74 0.94 0.84
C HIS A 77 6.67 0.69 2.35
N VAL A 78 7.19 -0.44 2.85
CA VAL A 78 7.22 -0.74 4.30
C VAL A 78 7.98 0.33 5.07
N LEU A 79 9.07 0.85 4.51
CA LEU A 79 9.85 1.92 5.14
C LEU A 79 9.14 3.29 5.10
N THR A 80 8.34 3.59 4.07
CA THR A 80 7.57 4.84 3.97
C THR A 80 6.24 4.79 4.73
N PHE A 81 5.69 3.61 5.00
CA PHE A 81 4.40 3.43 5.67
C PHE A 81 4.28 4.12 7.03
N PRO A 82 5.30 4.14 7.92
CA PRO A 82 5.26 4.90 9.16
C PRO A 82 4.97 6.39 8.97
N LEU A 83 5.52 7.02 7.91
CA LEU A 83 5.28 8.42 7.58
C LEU A 83 3.83 8.64 7.13
N GLN A 84 3.28 7.70 6.34
CA GLN A 84 1.85 7.73 5.94
C GLN A 84 0.93 7.63 7.16
N VAL A 85 1.22 6.72 8.09
CA VAL A 85 0.45 6.59 9.34
C VAL A 85 0.57 7.85 10.20
N HIS A 86 1.74 8.49 10.26
CA HIS A 86 1.95 9.75 10.97
C HIS A 86 1.04 10.86 10.42
N LEU A 87 0.98 11.01 9.09
CA LEU A 87 0.06 11.94 8.41
C LEU A 87 -1.40 11.61 8.70
N MET A 88 -1.82 10.36 8.50
CA MET A 88 -3.21 9.93 8.72
C MET A 88 -3.66 10.03 10.18
N ALA A 89 -2.71 9.94 11.14
CA ALA A 89 -2.98 10.08 12.58
C ALA A 89 -3.01 11.52 13.06
N SER A 90 -2.59 12.49 12.24
CA SER A 90 -2.57 13.91 12.61
C SER A 90 -4.00 14.47 12.76
N ARG A 91 -4.14 15.57 13.53
CA ARG A 91 -5.45 16.15 13.83
C ARG A 91 -6.07 16.87 12.64
N ASP A 92 -5.25 17.40 11.77
CA ASP A 92 -5.62 18.12 10.54
C ASP A 92 -5.95 17.18 9.36
N PHE A 93 -5.67 15.87 9.50
CA PHE A 93 -6.07 14.90 8.49
C PHE A 93 -7.60 14.66 8.55
N PRO A 94 -8.34 14.85 7.42
CA PRO A 94 -9.81 14.92 7.46
C PRO A 94 -10.52 13.58 7.68
N LEU A 95 -9.83 12.46 7.47
CA LEU A 95 -10.39 11.12 7.59
C LEU A 95 -9.88 10.41 8.83
N ALA A 96 -10.73 9.64 9.50
CA ALA A 96 -10.32 8.83 10.64
C ALA A 96 -9.50 7.64 10.17
N LEU A 97 -8.29 7.44 10.71
CA LEU A 97 -7.41 6.32 10.40
C LEU A 97 -8.11 4.97 10.66
N ALA A 98 -8.88 4.88 11.75
CA ALA A 98 -9.73 3.74 12.03
C ALA A 98 -10.85 3.65 10.96
N GLY A 99 -10.89 2.56 10.21
CA GLY A 99 -11.87 2.33 9.16
C GLY A 99 -11.42 2.73 7.76
N LEU A 100 -10.21 3.29 7.60
CA LEU A 100 -9.60 3.42 6.28
C LEU A 100 -9.25 2.02 5.73
N VAL A 101 -9.67 1.77 4.50
CA VAL A 101 -9.39 0.53 3.78
C VAL A 101 -8.43 0.82 2.64
N HIS A 102 -7.31 0.15 2.59
CA HIS A 102 -6.37 0.22 1.48
C HIS A 102 -6.99 -0.49 0.26
N ILE A 103 -7.30 0.25 -0.81
CA ILE A 103 -8.03 -0.28 -1.97
C ILE A 103 -7.17 -0.44 -3.20
N SER A 104 -6.08 0.32 -3.34
CA SER A 104 -5.09 0.14 -4.41
C SER A 104 -3.72 0.65 -3.99
N ASN A 105 -2.70 0.12 -4.64
CA ASN A 105 -1.32 0.56 -4.49
C ASN A 105 -0.63 0.54 -5.85
N GLU A 106 0.12 1.60 -6.13
CA GLU A 106 1.02 1.71 -7.25
C GLU A 106 2.42 2.01 -6.74
N MET A 107 3.42 1.33 -7.26
CA MET A 107 4.82 1.58 -6.94
C MET A 107 5.65 1.60 -8.22
N ARG A 108 6.54 2.56 -8.33
CA ARG A 108 7.55 2.61 -9.39
C ARG A 108 8.94 2.52 -8.78
N LEU A 109 9.64 1.46 -9.13
CA LEU A 109 11.07 1.31 -8.89
C LEU A 109 11.80 1.90 -10.08
N HIS A 110 12.60 2.94 -9.86
CA HIS A 110 13.32 3.65 -10.93
C HIS A 110 14.65 2.97 -11.26
N ARG A 111 15.27 2.33 -10.26
CA ARG A 111 16.43 1.44 -10.36
C ARG A 111 16.48 0.49 -9.17
N PRO A 112 17.26 -0.59 -9.25
CA PRO A 112 17.55 -1.40 -8.07
C PRO A 112 18.16 -0.57 -6.94
N VAL A 113 17.71 -0.82 -5.70
CA VAL A 113 18.22 -0.17 -4.49
C VAL A 113 18.96 -1.19 -3.66
N GLY A 114 20.23 -0.90 -3.33
CA GLY A 114 21.07 -1.77 -2.53
C GLY A 114 20.70 -1.75 -1.05
N VAL A 115 20.91 -2.87 -0.35
CA VAL A 115 20.68 -2.98 1.11
C VAL A 115 21.51 -1.96 1.90
N GLY A 116 22.71 -1.65 1.44
CA GLY A 116 23.63 -0.70 2.10
C GLY A 116 23.38 0.77 1.77
N GLU A 117 22.45 1.09 0.87
CA GLU A 117 22.17 2.48 0.52
C GLU A 117 21.37 3.17 1.62
N GLU A 118 21.82 4.38 1.98
CA GLU A 118 21.14 5.25 2.94
C GLU A 118 20.02 6.02 2.25
N LEU A 119 18.83 6.03 2.87
CA LEU A 119 17.63 6.56 2.24
C LEU A 119 17.17 7.87 2.88
N THR A 120 16.69 8.78 2.04
CA THR A 120 15.76 9.84 2.42
C THR A 120 14.35 9.42 2.02
N LEU A 121 13.44 9.36 2.98
CA LEU A 121 12.05 8.98 2.77
C LEU A 121 11.14 10.18 2.96
N THR A 122 10.16 10.33 2.06
CA THR A 122 9.12 11.36 2.21
C THR A 122 7.73 10.77 2.03
N SER A 123 6.75 11.39 2.66
CA SER A 123 5.35 11.11 2.41
C SER A 123 4.50 12.38 2.47
N SER A 124 3.47 12.45 1.63
CA SER A 124 2.45 13.49 1.60
C SER A 124 1.08 12.90 1.30
N SER A 125 0.03 13.69 1.46
CA SER A 125 -1.34 13.32 1.09
C SER A 125 -1.78 14.08 -0.16
N ALA A 126 -2.63 13.45 -0.97
CA ALA A 126 -3.14 14.04 -2.21
C ALA A 126 -4.54 13.51 -2.55
N ASP A 127 -5.18 14.17 -3.50
CA ASP A 127 -6.36 13.66 -4.21
C ASP A 127 -7.52 13.18 -3.28
N LEU A 128 -7.94 14.05 -2.34
CA LEU A 128 -9.16 13.79 -1.56
C LEU A 128 -10.37 13.91 -2.50
N ARG A 129 -11.05 12.79 -2.74
CA ARG A 129 -12.12 12.73 -3.75
C ARG A 129 -13.29 11.86 -3.34
N ALA A 130 -14.47 12.14 -3.92
CA ALA A 130 -15.64 11.32 -3.71
C ALA A 130 -15.48 9.93 -4.35
N HIS A 131 -16.05 8.92 -3.71
CA HIS A 131 -16.17 7.57 -4.23
C HIS A 131 -17.61 7.08 -4.00
N ARG A 132 -18.12 6.16 -4.84
CA ARG A 132 -19.47 5.58 -4.71
C ARG A 132 -19.78 5.03 -3.30
N SER A 133 -18.76 4.56 -2.58
CA SER A 133 -18.87 3.96 -1.25
C SER A 133 -18.34 4.86 -0.12
N GLY A 134 -17.94 6.11 -0.39
CA GLY A 134 -17.39 7.01 0.61
C GLY A 134 -16.44 8.06 0.05
N THR A 135 -15.30 8.26 0.72
CA THR A 135 -14.26 9.22 0.32
C THR A 135 -12.93 8.51 0.14
N GLN A 136 -12.25 8.80 -0.94
CA GLN A 136 -10.88 8.32 -1.21
C GLN A 136 -9.85 9.40 -0.89
N VAL A 137 -8.66 8.94 -0.52
CA VAL A 137 -7.45 9.76 -0.37
C VAL A 137 -6.24 8.98 -0.81
N ASP A 138 -5.28 9.66 -1.42
CA ASP A 138 -4.00 9.08 -1.78
C ASP A 138 -2.92 9.49 -0.79
N LEU A 139 -2.10 8.54 -0.36
CA LEU A 139 -0.86 8.75 0.35
C LEU A 139 0.29 8.50 -0.63
N LEU A 140 1.10 9.52 -0.85
CA LEU A 140 2.27 9.46 -1.72
C LEU A 140 3.49 9.15 -0.86
N GLY A 141 4.38 8.31 -1.39
CA GLY A 141 5.67 7.99 -0.80
C GLY A 141 6.78 8.16 -1.82
N GLU A 142 7.95 8.59 -1.38
CA GLU A 142 9.14 8.70 -2.20
C GLU A 142 10.36 8.24 -1.39
N ALA A 143 11.26 7.50 -2.03
CA ALA A 143 12.58 7.18 -1.49
C ALA A 143 13.66 7.73 -2.43
N ARG A 144 14.67 8.36 -1.82
CA ARG A 144 15.85 8.90 -2.51
C ARG A 144 17.12 8.29 -1.94
N VAL A 145 18.13 8.20 -2.81
CA VAL A 145 19.54 7.98 -2.45
C VAL A 145 20.30 9.21 -2.92
N GLY A 146 20.84 9.98 -1.99
CA GLY A 146 21.28 11.33 -2.28
C GLY A 146 20.15 12.17 -2.89
N ASP A 147 20.42 12.76 -4.06
CA ASP A 147 19.44 13.58 -4.80
C ASP A 147 18.59 12.76 -5.79
N GLU A 148 18.90 11.46 -5.98
CA GLU A 148 18.22 10.62 -6.95
C GLU A 148 16.94 10.01 -6.37
N VAL A 149 15.80 10.17 -7.07
CA VAL A 149 14.58 9.44 -6.77
C VAL A 149 14.72 8.00 -7.25
N VAL A 150 14.75 7.05 -6.33
CA VAL A 150 14.91 5.63 -6.65
C VAL A 150 13.61 4.85 -6.60
N TRP A 151 12.61 5.37 -5.88
CA TRP A 151 11.30 4.76 -5.76
C TRP A 151 10.23 5.80 -5.47
N THR A 152 9.05 5.59 -6.05
CA THR A 152 7.82 6.32 -5.71
C THR A 152 6.67 5.35 -5.49
N GLY A 153 5.73 5.74 -4.62
CA GLY A 153 4.55 4.93 -4.32
C GLY A 153 3.32 5.78 -4.09
N ARG A 154 2.16 5.24 -4.49
CA ARG A 154 0.84 5.80 -4.24
C ARG A 154 -0.03 4.73 -3.58
N SER A 155 -0.54 5.01 -2.40
CA SER A 155 -1.49 4.16 -1.68
C SER A 155 -2.84 4.85 -1.63
N THR A 156 -3.86 4.24 -2.21
CA THR A 156 -5.22 4.80 -2.17
C THR A 156 -6.03 4.14 -1.06
N TYR A 157 -6.54 4.96 -0.16
CA TYR A 157 -7.39 4.54 0.95
C TYR A 157 -8.83 5.01 0.76
N LEU A 158 -9.79 4.23 1.23
CA LEU A 158 -11.21 4.50 1.21
C LEU A 158 -11.78 4.58 2.64
N ALA A 159 -12.34 5.74 2.99
CA ALA A 159 -13.19 5.92 4.15
C ALA A 159 -14.64 5.62 3.75
N ARG A 160 -15.19 4.47 4.18
CA ARG A 160 -16.55 4.06 3.82
C ARG A 160 -17.61 4.91 4.50
N GLY A 161 -18.71 5.16 3.77
CA GLY A 161 -19.91 5.83 4.30
C GLY A 161 -19.79 7.34 4.51
N ARG A 162 -18.59 7.94 4.39
CA ARG A 162 -18.37 9.39 4.52
C ARG A 162 -18.23 10.00 3.14
N LYS A 163 -19.11 10.97 2.83
CA LYS A 163 -18.98 11.78 1.62
C LYS A 163 -18.34 13.12 1.99
N PRO A 164 -17.43 13.67 1.20
CA PRO A 164 -16.89 15.01 1.42
C PRO A 164 -18.01 16.02 1.33
N SER A 165 -18.03 17.03 2.22
CA SER A 165 -18.94 18.19 2.08
C SER A 165 -18.54 18.95 0.81
N GLY A 166 -19.45 19.10 -0.14
CA GLY A 166 -19.24 19.91 -1.36
C GLY A 166 -18.55 19.21 -2.52
N ALA A 167 -18.21 17.94 -2.43
CA ALA A 167 -17.69 17.21 -3.58
C ALA A 167 -18.86 16.70 -4.44
N GLU A 168 -19.04 17.26 -5.61
CA GLU A 168 -19.75 16.61 -6.70
C GLU A 168 -19.05 15.29 -7.01
N ALA A 169 -19.82 14.23 -7.30
CA ALA A 169 -19.23 13.01 -7.84
C ALA A 169 -18.48 13.42 -9.12
N PRO A 170 -17.21 13.03 -9.31
CA PRO A 170 -16.50 13.40 -10.51
C PRO A 170 -17.26 12.84 -11.71
N ASP A 171 -17.77 13.75 -12.52
CA ASP A 171 -18.28 13.44 -13.84
C ASP A 171 -17.08 12.91 -14.63
N GLY A 172 -17.07 11.61 -14.97
CA GLY A 172 -16.25 10.95 -15.98
C GLY A 172 -14.72 11.16 -16.03
N GLY A 173 -14.15 12.17 -15.39
CA GLY A 173 -12.79 12.66 -15.67
C GLY A 173 -11.63 12.02 -14.92
N VAL A 174 -11.87 11.06 -14.01
CA VAL A 174 -10.80 10.37 -13.26
C VAL A 174 -10.39 9.05 -13.94
N GLN A 175 -11.07 8.66 -14.98
CA GLN A 175 -10.79 7.45 -15.75
C GLN A 175 -9.42 7.51 -16.43
N ASP A 176 -8.98 8.69 -16.87
CA ASP A 176 -7.76 8.87 -17.68
C ASP A 176 -6.43 8.61 -16.97
N ARG A 177 -6.37 8.72 -15.63
CA ARG A 177 -5.12 8.40 -14.87
C ARG A 177 -4.95 6.91 -14.57
N TYR A 178 -6.00 6.12 -14.74
CA TYR A 178 -6.01 4.67 -14.53
C TYR A 178 -6.29 3.89 -15.82
N GLU A 179 -6.19 4.51 -17.01
CA GLU A 179 -6.40 3.78 -18.27
C GLU A 179 -5.51 2.54 -18.38
N ASN A 180 -4.23 2.68 -18.01
CA ASN A 180 -3.32 1.52 -17.94
C ASN A 180 -3.67 0.52 -16.82
N ALA A 181 -4.27 0.97 -15.71
CA ALA A 181 -4.72 0.08 -14.64
C ALA A 181 -6.05 -0.59 -15.01
N GLY A 182 -6.92 0.08 -15.75
CA GLY A 182 -8.19 -0.46 -16.23
C GLY A 182 -8.01 -1.65 -17.17
N GLU A 183 -7.19 -1.52 -18.19
CA GLU A 183 -6.87 -2.60 -19.14
C GLU A 183 -6.16 -3.77 -18.45
N ALA A 184 -5.16 -3.49 -17.60
CA ALA A 184 -4.47 -4.51 -16.83
C ALA A 184 -5.42 -5.24 -15.87
N SER A 185 -6.37 -4.51 -15.27
CA SER A 185 -7.41 -5.04 -14.40
C SER A 185 -8.37 -5.97 -15.17
N GLU A 186 -8.78 -5.59 -16.39
CA GLU A 186 -9.61 -6.43 -17.22
C GLU A 186 -8.88 -7.70 -17.65
N THR A 187 -7.64 -7.59 -18.11
CA THR A 187 -6.80 -8.73 -18.50
C THR A 187 -6.57 -9.66 -17.33
N ALA A 188 -6.20 -9.14 -16.15
CA ALA A 188 -6.00 -9.93 -14.94
C ALA A 188 -7.27 -10.65 -14.48
N THR A 189 -8.44 -10.04 -14.67
CA THR A 189 -9.73 -10.66 -14.36
C THR A 189 -10.03 -11.81 -15.32
N LYS A 190 -9.60 -11.72 -16.58
CA LYS A 190 -9.81 -12.72 -17.64
C LYS A 190 -8.79 -13.88 -17.62
N ILE A 191 -7.74 -13.84 -16.77
CA ILE A 191 -6.81 -14.96 -16.65
C ILE A 191 -7.62 -16.22 -16.30
N GLY A 192 -7.73 -17.15 -17.23
CA GLY A 192 -8.46 -18.41 -17.06
C GLY A 192 -7.58 -19.55 -16.55
N GLY A 193 -8.18 -20.74 -16.39
CA GLY A 193 -7.47 -21.97 -16.04
C GLY A 193 -7.17 -22.14 -14.55
N GLU A 194 -6.47 -23.24 -14.24
CA GLU A 194 -6.00 -23.57 -12.90
C GLU A 194 -4.96 -22.56 -12.42
N PRO A 195 -4.92 -22.25 -11.12
CA PRO A 195 -3.87 -21.39 -10.57
C PRO A 195 -2.46 -21.94 -10.83
N SER A 196 -1.54 -21.07 -11.20
CA SER A 196 -0.12 -21.43 -11.40
C SER A 196 0.55 -21.88 -10.08
N ALA A 197 0.03 -21.42 -8.95
CA ALA A 197 0.49 -21.82 -7.62
C ALA A 197 -0.64 -21.75 -6.59
N LEU A 198 -0.59 -22.62 -5.59
CA LEU A 198 -1.44 -22.57 -4.41
C LEU A 198 -0.62 -22.19 -3.19
N TRP A 199 -1.07 -21.15 -2.47
CA TRP A 199 -0.42 -20.71 -1.23
C TRP A 199 -1.30 -21.06 -0.04
N ARG A 200 -0.72 -21.81 0.90
CA ARG A 200 -1.34 -22.10 2.19
C ARG A 200 -0.95 -21.02 3.19
N LEU A 201 -1.92 -20.29 3.68
CA LEU A 201 -1.75 -19.15 4.57
C LEU A 201 -2.11 -19.57 5.99
N PRO A 202 -1.15 -19.57 6.93
CA PRO A 202 -1.42 -19.92 8.32
C PRO A 202 -2.21 -18.82 9.03
N GLY A 203 -2.87 -19.18 10.15
CA GLY A 203 -3.67 -18.24 10.93
C GLY A 203 -2.88 -17.11 11.60
N ASN A 204 -1.57 -17.27 11.78
CA ASN A 204 -0.66 -16.30 12.37
C ASN A 204 0.04 -15.37 11.33
N LEU A 205 -0.21 -15.56 10.04
CA LEU A 205 0.43 -14.77 8.97
C LEU A 205 0.31 -13.26 9.20
N GLY A 206 -0.85 -12.79 9.69
CA GLY A 206 -1.03 -11.37 9.99
C GLY A 206 -0.02 -10.86 11.02
N ARG A 207 0.25 -11.64 12.08
CA ARG A 207 1.26 -11.29 13.11
C ARG A 207 2.69 -11.39 12.58
N GLU A 208 2.97 -12.40 11.77
CA GLU A 208 4.29 -12.57 11.14
C GLU A 208 4.62 -11.38 10.24
N TYR A 209 3.68 -10.96 9.39
CA TYR A 209 3.89 -9.80 8.54
C TYR A 209 3.93 -8.49 9.35
N ALA A 210 3.10 -8.32 10.37
CA ALA A 210 3.13 -7.15 11.25
C ALA A 210 4.50 -6.98 11.94
N ALA A 211 5.14 -8.09 12.35
CA ALA A 211 6.45 -8.05 13.00
C ALA A 211 7.55 -7.49 12.09
N VAL A 212 7.46 -7.72 10.78
CA VAL A 212 8.48 -7.28 9.80
C VAL A 212 8.09 -5.99 9.08
N SER A 213 6.79 -5.73 8.87
CA SER A 213 6.32 -4.51 8.20
C SER A 213 6.09 -3.34 9.17
N GLY A 214 5.79 -3.64 10.44
CA GLY A 214 5.35 -2.65 11.42
C GLY A 214 3.85 -2.32 11.31
N ASP A 215 3.11 -2.88 10.36
CA ASP A 215 1.65 -2.68 10.26
C ASP A 215 0.93 -3.52 11.31
N VAL A 216 0.72 -2.90 12.47
CA VAL A 216 0.06 -3.52 13.64
C VAL A 216 -1.44 -3.21 13.70
N ASN A 217 -2.09 -3.01 12.56
CA ASN A 217 -3.53 -2.81 12.53
C ASN A 217 -4.25 -4.02 13.16
N PRO A 218 -5.11 -3.82 14.19
CA PRO A 218 -5.72 -4.89 14.97
C PRO A 218 -6.51 -5.94 14.17
N ILE A 219 -7.00 -5.59 12.97
CA ILE A 219 -7.74 -6.52 12.09
C ILE A 219 -6.90 -7.71 11.62
N HIS A 220 -5.58 -7.57 11.65
CA HIS A 220 -4.63 -8.59 11.23
C HIS A 220 -4.07 -9.43 12.39
N LEU A 221 -4.19 -8.94 13.62
CA LEU A 221 -3.47 -9.49 14.78
C LEU A 221 -4.28 -10.50 15.59
N SER A 222 -5.58 -10.25 15.76
CA SER A 222 -6.43 -11.07 16.63
C SER A 222 -7.84 -11.21 16.05
N ALA A 223 -8.43 -12.41 16.24
CA ALA A 223 -9.80 -12.66 15.80
C ALA A 223 -10.83 -11.83 16.59
N VAL A 224 -10.52 -11.48 17.85
CA VAL A 224 -11.41 -10.65 18.68
C VAL A 224 -11.47 -9.23 18.13
N THR A 225 -10.32 -8.61 17.89
CA THR A 225 -10.25 -7.24 17.34
C THR A 225 -10.76 -7.18 15.90
N ALA A 226 -10.50 -8.21 15.09
CA ALA A 226 -11.04 -8.30 13.74
C ALA A 226 -12.58 -8.32 13.75
N LYS A 227 -13.21 -9.10 14.67
CA LYS A 227 -14.68 -9.14 14.82
C LYS A 227 -15.26 -7.80 15.26
N LEU A 228 -14.64 -7.11 16.21
CA LEU A 228 -15.06 -5.78 16.64
C LEU A 228 -15.00 -4.75 15.50
N LEU A 229 -14.11 -4.94 14.54
CA LEU A 229 -13.94 -4.09 13.37
C LEU A 229 -14.66 -4.61 12.10
N GLY A 230 -15.60 -5.57 12.27
CA GLY A 230 -16.50 -6.02 11.20
C GLY A 230 -15.99 -7.18 10.33
N PHE A 231 -14.90 -7.85 10.72
CA PHE A 231 -14.38 -9.02 10.00
C PHE A 231 -14.65 -10.30 10.81
N PRO A 232 -15.13 -11.39 10.20
CA PRO A 232 -15.45 -12.63 10.94
C PRO A 232 -14.21 -13.33 11.52
N ARG A 233 -13.02 -13.08 10.98
CA ARG A 233 -11.70 -13.60 11.38
C ARG A 233 -10.62 -12.59 11.07
N THR A 234 -9.38 -12.83 11.52
CA THR A 234 -8.22 -12.06 11.07
C THR A 234 -8.08 -12.13 9.54
N ILE A 235 -7.59 -11.07 8.96
CA ILE A 235 -7.35 -10.98 7.51
C ILE A 235 -5.86 -10.82 7.22
N ALA A 236 -5.41 -11.29 6.06
CA ALA A 236 -4.07 -11.00 5.58
C ALA A 236 -3.95 -9.51 5.21
N HIS A 237 -2.76 -8.94 5.39
CA HIS A 237 -2.47 -7.58 4.89
C HIS A 237 -2.53 -7.55 3.36
N GLY A 238 -3.15 -6.51 2.79
CA GLY A 238 -3.15 -6.31 1.34
C GLY A 238 -1.73 -6.24 0.79
N MET A 239 -0.86 -5.47 1.45
CA MET A 239 0.54 -5.32 1.04
C MET A 239 1.38 -6.60 1.17
N TRP A 240 1.04 -7.52 2.09
CA TRP A 240 1.61 -8.87 2.06
C TRP A 240 1.23 -9.61 0.76
N SER A 241 -0.05 -9.53 0.36
CA SER A 241 -0.53 -10.19 -0.87
C SER A 241 0.14 -9.60 -2.10
N HIS A 242 0.36 -8.29 -2.15
CA HIS A 242 1.12 -7.61 -3.21
C HIS A 242 2.57 -8.08 -3.24
N ALA A 243 3.26 -8.04 -2.09
CA ALA A 243 4.63 -8.50 -1.96
C ALA A 243 4.79 -9.97 -2.37
N ARG A 244 3.88 -10.85 -1.94
CA ARG A 244 3.88 -12.27 -2.30
C ARG A 244 3.67 -12.52 -3.80
N ALA A 245 2.83 -11.68 -4.43
CA ALA A 245 2.63 -11.75 -5.89
C ALA A 245 3.89 -11.32 -6.65
N LEU A 246 4.55 -10.22 -6.24
CA LEU A 246 5.83 -9.81 -6.85
C LEU A 246 6.93 -10.84 -6.60
N ALA A 247 6.99 -11.45 -5.41
CA ALA A 247 7.93 -12.52 -5.12
C ALA A 247 7.71 -13.77 -6.01
N ALA A 248 6.47 -14.06 -6.41
CA ALA A 248 6.20 -15.13 -7.35
C ALA A 248 6.63 -14.82 -8.80
N LEU A 249 6.85 -13.54 -9.11
CA LEU A 249 7.37 -13.05 -10.38
C LEU A 249 8.88 -12.72 -10.30
N ASP A 250 9.49 -12.87 -9.11
CA ASP A 250 10.90 -12.55 -8.90
C ASP A 250 11.81 -13.27 -9.90
N GLY A 251 12.82 -12.56 -10.43
CA GLY A 251 13.69 -13.03 -11.51
C GLY A 251 13.11 -12.91 -12.92
N ARG A 252 11.85 -12.47 -13.07
CA ARG A 252 11.22 -12.13 -14.37
C ARG A 252 10.92 -10.65 -14.50
N LEU A 253 11.06 -9.89 -13.43
CA LEU A 253 10.82 -8.45 -13.41
C LEU A 253 12.04 -7.72 -13.95
N PRO A 254 11.85 -6.61 -14.71
CA PRO A 254 12.96 -5.76 -15.10
C PRO A 254 13.56 -5.05 -13.87
N GLU A 255 14.73 -4.44 -14.05
CA GLU A 255 15.40 -3.69 -12.96
C GLU A 255 14.61 -2.43 -12.55
N ALA A 256 13.97 -1.78 -13.52
CA ALA A 256 13.05 -0.67 -13.29
C ALA A 256 11.66 -1.06 -13.78
N TYR A 257 10.64 -0.83 -12.95
CA TYR A 257 9.26 -1.21 -13.28
C TYR A 257 8.24 -0.42 -12.50
N THR A 258 7.01 -0.42 -13.00
CA THR A 258 5.83 0.03 -12.26
C THR A 258 4.98 -1.19 -11.93
N ALA A 259 4.65 -1.37 -10.64
CA ALA A 259 3.75 -2.41 -10.16
C ALA A 259 2.47 -1.77 -9.63
N THR A 260 1.31 -2.25 -10.08
CA THR A 260 -0.01 -1.79 -9.65
C THR A 260 -0.82 -2.94 -9.09
N VAL A 261 -1.61 -2.70 -8.03
CA VAL A 261 -2.58 -3.66 -7.52
C VAL A 261 -3.88 -2.97 -7.10
N GLU A 262 -4.98 -3.72 -7.23
CA GLU A 262 -6.26 -3.42 -6.64
C GLU A 262 -6.65 -4.52 -5.64
N PHE A 263 -7.00 -4.11 -4.42
CA PHE A 263 -7.46 -5.01 -3.37
C PHE A 263 -8.99 -5.14 -3.46
N ARG A 264 -9.48 -6.31 -3.88
CA ARG A 264 -10.90 -6.54 -4.16
C ARG A 264 -11.67 -7.07 -2.97
N LYS A 265 -11.18 -8.13 -2.34
CA LYS A 265 -11.83 -8.78 -1.19
C LYS A 265 -10.79 -9.24 -0.16
N PRO A 266 -11.05 -9.11 1.14
CA PRO A 266 -10.12 -9.56 2.17
C PRO A 266 -9.89 -11.08 2.11
N ILE A 267 -8.68 -11.51 2.41
CA ILE A 267 -8.32 -12.92 2.60
C ILE A 267 -8.47 -13.23 4.09
N LEU A 268 -9.47 -14.01 4.45
CA LEU A 268 -9.70 -14.45 5.83
C LEU A 268 -8.72 -15.56 6.19
N LEU A 269 -8.00 -15.42 7.30
CA LEU A 269 -7.00 -16.40 7.75
C LEU A 269 -7.58 -17.43 8.72
N PRO A 270 -7.11 -18.70 8.71
CA PRO A 270 -6.24 -19.30 7.68
C PRO A 270 -6.97 -19.50 6.35
N ALA A 271 -6.18 -19.60 5.24
CA ALA A 271 -6.74 -19.79 3.91
C ALA A 271 -5.80 -20.60 3.00
N THR A 272 -6.35 -21.10 1.89
CA THR A 272 -5.58 -21.47 0.70
C THR A 272 -6.02 -20.57 -0.43
N VAL A 273 -5.08 -19.91 -1.08
CA VAL A 273 -5.35 -19.00 -2.21
C VAL A 273 -4.60 -19.47 -3.45
N GLY A 274 -5.17 -19.18 -4.62
CA GLY A 274 -4.56 -19.43 -5.92
C GLY A 274 -3.88 -18.17 -6.45
N PHE A 275 -2.72 -18.32 -7.03
CA PHE A 275 -2.01 -17.27 -7.78
C PHE A 275 -1.99 -17.66 -9.26
N SER A 276 -2.32 -16.73 -10.14
CA SER A 276 -2.22 -16.87 -11.58
C SER A 276 -1.57 -15.62 -12.17
N ALA A 277 -0.73 -15.82 -13.18
CA ALA A 277 -0.10 -14.72 -13.91
C ALA A 277 -0.06 -15.04 -15.41
N ALA A 278 -0.11 -13.99 -16.22
CA ALA A 278 0.06 -14.02 -17.66
C ALA A 278 1.04 -12.92 -18.08
N VAL A 279 1.67 -13.09 -19.24
CA VAL A 279 2.58 -12.10 -19.84
C VAL A 279 2.08 -11.80 -21.23
N GLU A 280 1.88 -10.53 -21.53
CA GLU A 280 1.47 -10.04 -22.84
C GLU A 280 2.21 -8.73 -23.14
N GLY A 281 2.88 -8.65 -24.29
CA GLY A 281 3.61 -7.45 -24.68
C GLY A 281 4.67 -6.96 -23.67
N GLY A 282 5.30 -7.88 -22.90
CA GLY A 282 6.26 -7.54 -21.84
C GLY A 282 5.62 -7.11 -20.51
N ARG A 283 4.30 -6.95 -20.45
CA ARG A 283 3.55 -6.66 -19.23
C ARG A 283 3.16 -7.97 -18.55
N HIS A 284 3.46 -8.08 -17.27
CA HIS A 284 2.93 -9.14 -16.41
C HIS A 284 1.59 -8.69 -15.83
N THR A 285 0.55 -9.51 -15.99
CA THR A 285 -0.71 -9.36 -15.27
C THR A 285 -0.88 -10.54 -14.32
N PHE A 286 -1.46 -10.31 -13.14
CA PHE A 286 -1.62 -11.36 -12.14
C PHE A 286 -2.87 -11.18 -11.29
N ARG A 287 -3.33 -12.27 -10.70
CA ARG A 287 -4.42 -12.26 -9.73
C ARG A 287 -4.17 -13.24 -8.60
N VAL A 288 -4.76 -12.93 -7.45
CA VAL A 288 -4.88 -13.84 -6.31
C VAL A 288 -6.36 -14.13 -6.06
N THR A 289 -6.72 -15.39 -6.01
CA THR A 289 -8.09 -15.85 -5.83
C THR A 289 -8.20 -16.79 -4.63
N ASN A 290 -9.41 -17.11 -4.17
CA ASN A 290 -9.60 -18.26 -3.31
C ASN A 290 -9.22 -19.56 -4.08
N LYS A 291 -9.17 -20.70 -3.37
CA LYS A 291 -8.67 -21.97 -3.90
C LYS A 291 -9.37 -22.41 -5.19
N ASP A 292 -10.67 -22.20 -5.30
CA ASP A 292 -11.50 -22.62 -6.44
C ASP A 292 -11.62 -21.56 -7.56
N GLY A 293 -10.96 -20.41 -7.42
CA GLY A 293 -10.97 -19.34 -8.41
C GLY A 293 -12.23 -18.47 -8.43
N SER A 294 -13.28 -18.80 -7.66
CA SER A 294 -14.58 -18.11 -7.71
C SER A 294 -14.57 -16.71 -7.13
N LYS A 295 -13.56 -16.38 -6.30
CA LYS A 295 -13.45 -15.10 -5.60
C LYS A 295 -12.09 -14.48 -5.81
N ILE A 296 -12.07 -13.30 -6.41
CA ILE A 296 -10.84 -12.52 -6.59
C ILE A 296 -10.56 -11.70 -5.33
N HIS A 297 -9.36 -11.83 -4.80
CA HIS A 297 -8.86 -11.08 -3.66
C HIS A 297 -8.02 -9.88 -4.08
N LEU A 298 -7.18 -10.06 -5.10
CA LEU A 298 -6.28 -9.06 -5.62
C LEU A 298 -6.10 -9.28 -7.13
N ILE A 299 -5.98 -8.18 -7.86
CA ILE A 299 -5.51 -8.15 -9.25
C ILE A 299 -4.39 -7.13 -9.35
N GLY A 300 -3.47 -7.33 -10.28
CA GLY A 300 -2.37 -6.40 -10.49
C GLY A 300 -1.61 -6.61 -11.77
N SER A 301 -0.68 -5.69 -12.02
CA SER A 301 0.21 -5.75 -13.17
C SER A 301 1.60 -5.21 -12.85
N VAL A 302 2.57 -5.60 -13.67
CA VAL A 302 3.92 -5.04 -13.71
C VAL A 302 4.28 -4.71 -15.16
N ALA A 303 4.76 -3.49 -15.40
CA ALA A 303 5.19 -3.01 -16.71
C ALA A 303 6.48 -2.19 -16.59
#